data_854b52dc325c938c0cf3c4849fa58432
#
_entry.id   854b52dc325c938c0cf3c4849fa58432
#
_cell.length_a   1.000
_cell.length_b   1.000
_cell.length_c   1.000
_cell.angle_alpha   90.00
_cell.angle_beta   90.00
_cell.angle_gamma   90.00
#
_symmetry.space_group_name_H-M   'P 1'
#
loop_
_entity.id
_entity.type
_entity.pdbx_description
1 polymer ?
#
loop_
_entity_poly.entity_id
_entity_poly.type
_entity_poly.pdbx_seq_one_letter_code
_entity_poly.pdbx_strand_id
1 'polypeptide(L)'
;MTDDEVADYVRYLQARLPAAQSHLSTEQVRAVLDAEAVYFERRFGPIHGWRALLRAVFGRGDPAPALVEAALPAFEEHVVRALAHRGDLTPDDIRAIMRVEGEAGPGWTPPP
;
A
#
# COMPACT_ATOMS: atom_id res chain seq x y z
N MET A 1 -1.60 6.33 -12.99
CA MET A 1 -2.55 6.90 -12.00
C MET A 1 -2.16 8.35 -11.74
N THR A 2 -3.12 9.25 -11.72
CA THR A 2 -2.86 10.67 -11.43
C THR A 2 -2.74 10.91 -9.92
N ASP A 3 -2.20 12.08 -9.54
CA ASP A 3 -2.13 12.44 -8.13
C ASP A 3 -3.52 12.51 -7.48
N ASP A 4 -4.53 12.93 -8.23
CA ASP A 4 -5.91 12.98 -7.75
C ASP A 4 -6.47 11.58 -7.45
N GLU A 5 -6.16 10.61 -8.31
CA GLU A 5 -6.56 9.22 -8.10
C GLU A 5 -5.86 8.62 -6.88
N VAL A 6 -4.57 8.92 -6.70
CA VAL A 6 -3.82 8.48 -5.51
C VAL A 6 -4.43 9.08 -4.24
N ALA A 7 -4.75 10.37 -4.27
CA ALA A 7 -5.38 11.04 -3.13
C ALA A 7 -6.74 10.44 -2.81
N ASP A 8 -7.53 10.09 -3.83
CA ASP A 8 -8.81 9.42 -3.64
C ASP A 8 -8.65 8.04 -3.02
N TYR A 9 -7.68 7.26 -3.51
CA TYR A 9 -7.36 5.94 -2.96
C TYR A 9 -6.91 6.04 -1.50
N VAL A 10 -6.08 7.02 -1.16
CA VAL A 10 -5.63 7.26 0.21
C VAL A 10 -6.82 7.53 1.13
N ARG A 11 -7.75 8.37 0.70
CA ARG A 11 -8.97 8.66 1.48
C ARG A 11 -9.84 7.42 1.65
N TYR A 12 -9.93 6.60 0.61
CA TYR A 12 -10.65 5.32 0.65
C TYR A 12 -10.07 4.40 1.73
N LEU A 13 -8.74 4.25 1.78
CA LEU A 13 -8.06 3.45 2.79
C LEU A 13 -8.22 4.05 4.18
N GLN A 14 -8.03 5.37 4.31
CA GLN A 14 -8.13 6.08 5.57
C GLN A 14 -9.49 5.89 6.23
N ALA A 15 -10.57 5.91 5.46
CA ALA A 15 -11.92 5.70 5.94
C ALA A 15 -12.15 4.29 6.48
N ARG A 16 -11.30 3.35 6.15
CA ARG A 16 -11.41 1.93 6.52
C ARG A 16 -10.41 1.50 7.59
N LEU A 17 -9.58 2.42 8.07
CA LEU A 17 -8.60 2.10 9.11
C LEU A 17 -9.30 1.76 10.44
N PRO A 18 -8.72 0.83 11.24
CA PRO A 18 -9.23 0.57 12.58
C PRO A 18 -9.22 1.81 13.46
N ALA A 19 -10.01 1.80 14.51
CA ALA A 19 -10.10 2.92 15.44
C ALA A 19 -8.74 3.31 16.03
N ALA A 20 -7.87 2.34 16.29
CA ALA A 20 -6.53 2.58 16.81
C ALA A 20 -5.66 3.41 15.86
N GLN A 21 -5.94 3.40 14.55
CA GLN A 21 -5.23 4.14 13.53
C GLN A 21 -6.03 5.30 12.95
N SER A 22 -7.17 5.66 13.54
CA SER A 22 -8.02 6.74 13.03
C SER A 22 -7.36 8.12 13.08
N HIS A 23 -6.29 8.26 13.87
CA HIS A 23 -5.50 9.50 13.97
C HIS A 23 -4.57 9.74 12.77
N LEU A 24 -4.35 8.74 11.92
CA LEU A 24 -3.43 8.85 10.81
C LEU A 24 -3.97 9.79 9.73
N SER A 25 -3.10 10.69 9.25
CA SER A 25 -3.43 11.64 8.20
C SER A 25 -3.30 11.01 6.81
N THR A 26 -3.85 11.68 5.80
CA THR A 26 -3.68 11.26 4.41
C THR A 26 -2.20 11.24 3.99
N GLU A 27 -1.40 12.18 4.49
CA GLU A 27 0.05 12.22 4.23
C GLU A 27 0.74 10.98 4.78
N GLN A 28 0.39 10.56 5.99
CA GLN A 28 0.98 9.36 6.61
C GLN A 28 0.61 8.09 5.85
N VAL A 29 -0.64 7.95 5.44
CA VAL A 29 -1.08 6.82 4.61
C VAL A 29 -0.35 6.83 3.27
N ARG A 30 -0.23 7.99 2.63
CA ARG A 30 0.49 8.13 1.36
C ARG A 30 1.96 7.77 1.49
N ALA A 31 2.60 8.09 2.60
CA ALA A 31 4.00 7.74 2.85
C ALA A 31 4.21 6.22 2.81
N VAL A 32 3.26 5.45 3.33
CA VAL A 32 3.30 3.99 3.26
C VAL A 32 3.18 3.53 1.80
N LEU A 33 2.24 4.08 1.04
CA LEU A 33 2.05 3.74 -0.37
C LEU A 33 3.31 4.06 -1.19
N ASP A 34 3.95 5.20 -0.95
CA ASP A 34 5.17 5.59 -1.65
C ASP A 34 6.32 4.62 -1.35
N ALA A 35 6.46 4.19 -0.10
CA ALA A 35 7.48 3.20 0.28
C ALA A 35 7.23 1.85 -0.39
N GLU A 36 5.98 1.44 -0.49
CA GLU A 36 5.59 0.23 -1.20
C GLU A 36 5.95 0.30 -2.68
N ALA A 37 5.68 1.44 -3.32
CA ALA A 37 6.00 1.65 -4.72
C ALA A 37 7.50 1.55 -4.98
N VAL A 38 8.33 2.12 -4.13
CA VAL A 38 9.79 2.03 -4.24
C VAL A 38 10.26 0.58 -4.15
N TYR A 39 9.69 -0.19 -3.23
CA TYR A 39 10.01 -1.62 -3.11
C TYR A 39 9.72 -2.38 -4.40
N PHE A 40 8.52 -2.18 -4.97
CA PHE A 40 8.11 -2.88 -6.18
C PHE A 40 8.94 -2.47 -7.40
N GLU A 41 9.27 -1.19 -7.52
CA GLU A 41 10.13 -0.72 -8.60
C GLU A 41 11.52 -1.36 -8.55
N ARG A 42 12.09 -1.49 -7.35
CA ARG A 42 13.41 -2.11 -7.19
C ARG A 42 13.39 -3.60 -7.49
N ARG A 43 12.30 -4.28 -7.15
CA ARG A 43 12.22 -5.74 -7.27
C ARG A 43 11.74 -6.20 -8.64
N PHE A 44 10.82 -5.47 -9.25
CA PHE A 44 10.15 -5.89 -10.48
C PHE A 44 10.36 -4.94 -11.65
N GLY A 45 11.13 -3.87 -11.45
CA GLY A 45 11.36 -2.85 -12.47
C GLY A 45 10.28 -1.78 -12.49
N PRO A 46 10.37 -0.83 -13.43
CA PRO A 46 9.44 0.29 -13.48
C PRO A 46 7.99 -0.16 -13.56
N ILE A 47 7.17 0.36 -12.65
CA ILE A 47 5.74 0.10 -12.62
C ILE A 47 5.02 1.38 -13.03
N HIS A 48 4.25 1.31 -14.10
CA HIS A 48 3.52 2.45 -14.61
C HIS A 48 2.19 2.63 -13.85
N GLY A 49 2.24 3.41 -12.75
CA GLY A 49 1.08 3.83 -12.01
C GLY A 49 0.59 2.81 -10.97
N TRP A 50 -0.20 3.31 -10.05
CA TRP A 50 -0.75 2.55 -8.93
C TRP A 50 -1.67 1.41 -9.35
N ARG A 51 -2.35 1.53 -10.50
CA ARG A 51 -3.17 0.44 -11.02
C ARG A 51 -2.34 -0.78 -11.38
N ALA A 52 -1.20 -0.57 -12.02
CA ALA A 52 -0.29 -1.67 -12.35
C ALA A 52 0.27 -2.28 -11.08
N LEU A 53 0.60 -1.44 -10.08
CA LEU A 53 1.06 -1.88 -8.77
C LEU A 53 0.00 -2.73 -8.08
N LEU A 54 -1.24 -2.27 -8.01
CA LEU A 54 -2.33 -3.00 -7.40
C LEU A 54 -2.62 -4.32 -8.11
N ARG A 55 -2.51 -4.36 -9.42
CA ARG A 55 -2.65 -5.60 -10.19
C ARG A 55 -1.52 -6.57 -9.89
N ALA A 56 -0.30 -6.08 -9.75
CA ALA A 56 0.85 -6.92 -9.43
C ALA A 56 0.75 -7.50 -8.02
N VAL A 57 0.25 -6.71 -7.07
CA VAL A 57 0.14 -7.12 -5.65
C VAL A 57 -1.09 -7.97 -5.40
N PHE A 58 -2.22 -7.59 -5.98
CA PHE A 58 -3.51 -8.23 -5.70
C PHE A 58 -4.03 -9.05 -6.88
N GLY A 59 -3.17 -9.31 -7.83
CA GLY A 59 -3.26 -10.07 -9.04
C GLY A 59 -4.55 -10.76 -9.39
N ARG A 60 -5.42 -10.13 -10.14
CA ARG A 60 -6.51 -10.83 -10.79
C ARG A 60 -5.97 -11.55 -12.02
N GLY A 61 -5.85 -12.85 -11.91
CA GLY A 61 -5.45 -13.71 -13.01
C GLY A 61 -3.97 -13.78 -13.25
N ASP A 62 -3.17 -13.20 -12.39
CA ASP A 62 -1.72 -13.33 -12.50
C ASP A 62 -1.19 -14.57 -11.79
N PRO A 63 -0.18 -15.20 -12.40
CA PRO A 63 0.19 -16.58 -12.08
C PRO A 63 1.03 -16.76 -10.84
N ALA A 64 0.99 -15.87 -9.85
CA ALA A 64 1.87 -16.06 -8.72
C ALA A 64 1.29 -15.69 -7.35
N PRO A 65 0.11 -16.23 -6.96
CA PRO A 65 -0.33 -16.09 -5.58
C PRO A 65 0.72 -16.60 -4.59
N ALA A 66 1.41 -17.68 -4.92
CA ALA A 66 2.43 -18.25 -4.06
C ALA A 66 3.67 -17.36 -3.94
N LEU A 67 4.09 -16.70 -5.04
CA LEU A 67 5.21 -15.76 -5.01
C LEU A 67 4.84 -14.47 -4.26
N VAL A 68 3.61 -14.01 -4.41
CA VAL A 68 3.12 -12.85 -3.69
C VAL A 68 3.04 -13.16 -2.19
N GLU A 69 2.48 -14.30 -1.82
CA GLU A 69 2.42 -14.71 -0.41
C GLU A 69 3.80 -14.89 0.20
N ALA A 70 4.73 -15.49 -0.53
CA ALA A 70 6.10 -15.67 -0.07
C ALA A 70 6.86 -14.35 0.06
N ALA A 71 6.51 -13.35 -0.75
CA ALA A 71 7.14 -12.04 -0.72
C ALA A 71 6.52 -11.09 0.33
N LEU A 72 5.30 -11.34 0.78
CA LEU A 72 4.57 -10.44 1.68
C LEU A 72 5.31 -10.14 2.98
N PRO A 73 5.88 -11.11 3.71
CA PRO A 73 6.62 -10.80 4.94
C PRO A 73 7.84 -9.93 4.70
N ALA A 74 8.58 -10.19 3.62
CA ALA A 74 9.74 -9.38 3.25
C ALA A 74 9.34 -7.96 2.81
N PHE A 75 8.23 -7.85 2.10
CA PHE A 75 7.65 -6.59 1.69
C PHE A 75 7.25 -5.74 2.90
N GLU A 76 6.47 -6.31 3.81
CA GLU A 76 6.02 -5.62 5.02
C GLU A 76 7.22 -5.13 5.85
N GLU A 77 8.20 -5.98 6.06
CA GLU A 77 9.41 -5.62 6.78
C GLU A 77 10.19 -4.51 6.09
N HIS A 78 10.29 -4.53 4.78
CA HIS A 78 10.94 -3.47 4.01
C HIS A 78 10.24 -2.12 4.21
N VAL A 79 8.93 -2.08 4.14
CA VAL A 79 8.16 -0.85 4.32
C VAL A 79 8.33 -0.32 5.75
N VAL A 80 8.28 -1.19 6.75
CA VAL A 80 8.51 -0.81 8.15
C VAL A 80 9.90 -0.20 8.31
N ARG A 81 10.93 -0.81 7.75
CA ARG A 81 12.30 -0.29 7.81
C ARG A 81 12.46 1.03 7.08
N ALA A 82 11.87 1.15 5.89
CA ALA A 82 11.96 2.36 5.09
C ALA A 82 11.36 3.58 5.81
N LEU A 83 10.38 3.36 6.66
CA LEU A 83 9.69 4.42 7.40
C LEU A 83 10.12 4.50 8.88
N ALA A 84 11.09 3.72 9.29
CA ALA A 84 11.55 3.70 10.69
C ALA A 84 12.11 5.03 11.17
N HIS A 85 12.58 5.87 10.26
CA HIS A 85 13.08 7.21 10.58
C HIS A 85 11.95 8.21 10.91
N ARG A 86 10.71 7.87 10.60
CA ARG A 86 9.55 8.72 10.88
C ARG A 86 9.08 8.44 12.30
N GLY A 87 9.12 9.45 13.14
CA GLY A 87 8.63 9.33 14.52
C GLY A 87 7.10 9.34 14.65
N ASP A 88 6.40 9.66 13.55
CA ASP A 88 4.95 9.78 13.52
C ASP A 88 4.23 8.51 13.02
N LEU A 89 4.99 7.47 12.66
CA LEU A 89 4.45 6.18 12.22
C LEU A 89 5.08 5.05 13.01
N THR A 90 4.24 4.26 13.67
CA THR A 90 4.69 3.04 14.35
C THR A 90 4.62 1.84 13.39
N PRO A 91 5.37 0.75 13.67
CA PRO A 91 5.20 -0.48 12.89
C PRO A 91 3.75 -0.97 12.86
N ASP A 92 3.01 -0.84 13.94
CA ASP A 92 1.60 -1.24 14.00
C ASP A 92 0.73 -0.39 13.07
N ASP A 93 0.99 0.91 12.99
CA ASP A 93 0.29 1.81 12.07
C ASP A 93 0.53 1.39 10.62
N ILE A 94 1.79 1.11 10.28
CA ILE A 94 2.19 0.70 8.92
C ILE A 94 1.50 -0.63 8.55
N ARG A 95 1.56 -1.61 9.44
CA ARG A 95 0.93 -2.91 9.22
C ARG A 95 -0.58 -2.82 9.08
N ALA A 96 -1.22 -1.93 9.84
CA ALA A 96 -2.67 -1.71 9.75
C ALA A 96 -3.04 -1.14 8.37
N ILE A 97 -2.27 -0.18 7.86
CA ILE A 97 -2.49 0.38 6.52
C ILE A 97 -2.33 -0.72 5.46
N MET A 98 -1.26 -1.50 5.53
CA MET A 98 -1.01 -2.58 4.58
C MET A 98 -2.09 -3.65 4.61
N ARG A 99 -2.61 -3.96 5.80
CA ARG A 99 -3.71 -4.91 5.94
C ARG A 99 -4.99 -4.41 5.28
N VAL A 100 -5.32 -3.14 5.48
CA VAL A 100 -6.49 -2.53 4.85
C VAL A 100 -6.35 -2.53 3.33
N GLU A 101 -5.16 -2.26 2.81
CA GLU A 101 -4.89 -2.38 1.38
C GLU A 101 -5.16 -3.79 0.86
N GLY A 102 -4.71 -4.81 1.58
CA GLY A 102 -4.91 -6.19 1.21
C GLY A 102 -6.39 -6.61 1.21
N GLU A 103 -7.14 -6.11 2.16
CA GLU A 103 -8.56 -6.47 2.34
C GLU A 103 -9.50 -5.64 1.47
N ALA A 104 -9.25 -4.34 1.34
CA ALA A 104 -10.16 -3.40 0.71
C ALA A 104 -9.65 -2.82 -0.62
N GLY A 105 -8.34 -2.85 -0.84
CA GLY A 105 -7.74 -2.30 -2.05
C GLY A 105 -8.30 -2.87 -3.35
N PRO A 106 -8.50 -4.20 -3.47
CA PRO A 106 -9.08 -4.77 -4.68
C PRO A 106 -10.47 -4.29 -5.02
N GLY A 107 -11.23 -3.80 -4.04
CA GLY A 107 -12.57 -3.26 -4.24
C GLY A 107 -12.61 -1.80 -4.67
N TRP A 108 -11.47 -1.12 -4.66
CA TRP A 108 -11.41 0.28 -5.05
C TRP A 108 -11.43 0.42 -6.58
N THR A 109 -12.25 1.37 -7.03
CA THR A 109 -12.25 1.77 -8.44
C THR A 109 -12.06 3.28 -8.52
N PRO A 110 -11.27 3.76 -9.51
CA PRO A 110 -11.12 5.20 -9.67
C PRO A 110 -12.45 5.85 -10.04
N PRO A 111 -12.69 7.10 -9.59
CA PRO A 111 -13.89 7.83 -9.97
C PRO A 111 -13.94 8.05 -11.47
N PRO A 112 -15.14 8.12 -12.04
CA PRO A 112 -15.32 8.34 -13.47
C PRO A 112 -14.84 9.72 -13.92
#